data_e5b757c6f5ebac40c048a84aa32f1631
#
_entry.id   e5b757c6f5ebac40c048a84aa32f1631
#
_cell.length_a   1.000
_cell.length_b   1.000
_cell.length_c   1.000
_cell.angle_alpha   90.00
_cell.angle_beta   90.00
_cell.angle_gamma   90.00
#
_symmetry.space_group_name_H-M   'P 1'
#
loop_
_entity.id
_entity.type
_entity.pdbx_description
1 polymer ?
#
loop_
_entity_poly.entity_id
_entity_poly.type
_entity_poly.pdbx_seq_one_letter_code
_entity_poly.pdbx_strand_id
1 'polypeptide(L)'
;MNHTKKTAATMSDVAREAGVALGTVSKVINGQSVGESYRLKVEAAVKKLNYQVNNNARSLKTDHTNTIAFIVPNTITPYFALLTHHINMALERRNYKMLLCFTEYNREREQDFIQMVRQNRADGIIALTYNPHLEIPDDIPFVTIDRFFSVSVPCVASDNFAGGRMAACELAKRGCKRVDFMRIGSL
;
A
#
# COMPACT_ATOMS: atom_id res chain seq x y z
N MET A 1 38.03 10.50 -4.88
CA MET A 1 37.61 9.15 -5.35
C MET A 1 36.39 9.32 -6.26
N ASN A 2 36.60 9.23 -7.59
CA ASN A 2 35.51 9.34 -8.57
C ASN A 2 34.71 8.03 -8.56
N HIS A 3 33.54 8.01 -7.92
CA HIS A 3 32.55 6.98 -8.14
C HIS A 3 31.88 7.22 -9.51
N THR A 4 32.40 6.62 -10.56
CA THR A 4 31.68 6.44 -11.81
C THR A 4 30.37 5.69 -11.48
N LYS A 5 29.23 6.36 -11.51
CA LYS A 5 27.91 5.74 -11.43
C LYS A 5 27.81 4.72 -12.56
N LYS A 6 27.96 3.42 -12.24
CA LYS A 6 27.69 2.32 -13.15
C LYS A 6 26.21 2.44 -13.52
N THR A 7 25.91 2.87 -14.72
CA THR A 7 24.53 2.95 -15.25
C THR A 7 23.90 1.56 -15.11
N ALA A 8 22.76 1.47 -14.46
CA ALA A 8 22.04 0.21 -14.29
C ALA A 8 21.72 -0.37 -15.68
N ALA A 9 21.93 -1.67 -15.86
CA ALA A 9 21.61 -2.36 -17.12
C ALA A 9 20.13 -2.15 -17.47
N THR A 10 19.85 -1.98 -18.75
CA THR A 10 18.50 -1.80 -19.29
C THR A 10 17.98 -3.10 -19.91
N MET A 11 16.68 -3.18 -20.17
CA MET A 11 16.07 -4.31 -20.89
C MET A 11 16.67 -4.45 -22.32
N SER A 12 17.09 -3.34 -22.94
CA SER A 12 17.76 -3.32 -24.23
C SER A 12 19.17 -3.95 -24.16
N ASP A 13 19.88 -3.74 -23.05
CA ASP A 13 21.17 -4.36 -22.82
C ASP A 13 21.05 -5.88 -22.65
N VAL A 14 19.99 -6.33 -21.94
CA VAL A 14 19.68 -7.76 -21.82
C VAL A 14 19.35 -8.36 -23.19
N ALA A 15 18.58 -7.68 -24.02
CA ALA A 15 18.22 -8.14 -25.34
C ALA A 15 19.48 -8.30 -26.24
N ARG A 16 20.39 -7.32 -26.20
CA ARG A 16 21.66 -7.34 -26.92
C ARG A 16 22.55 -8.47 -26.42
N GLU A 17 22.72 -8.65 -25.13
CA GLU A 17 23.53 -9.72 -24.53
C GLU A 17 22.98 -11.11 -24.84
N ALA A 18 21.65 -11.29 -24.78
CA ALA A 18 21.00 -12.56 -25.06
C ALA A 18 20.87 -12.88 -26.54
N GLY A 19 21.14 -11.91 -27.45
CA GLY A 19 20.97 -12.08 -28.90
C GLY A 19 19.52 -12.32 -29.32
N VAL A 20 18.54 -11.66 -28.63
CA VAL A 20 17.11 -11.82 -28.90
C VAL A 20 16.42 -10.46 -29.04
N ALA A 21 15.20 -10.46 -29.59
CA ALA A 21 14.42 -9.23 -29.69
C ALA A 21 13.97 -8.74 -28.29
N LEU A 22 13.85 -7.41 -28.12
CA LEU A 22 13.38 -6.78 -26.88
C LEU A 22 12.03 -7.35 -26.41
N GLY A 23 11.12 -7.65 -27.34
CA GLY A 23 9.84 -8.28 -27.07
C GLY A 23 9.95 -9.68 -26.42
N THR A 24 10.98 -10.45 -26.82
CA THR A 24 11.28 -11.76 -26.24
C THR A 24 11.76 -11.63 -24.79
N VAL A 25 12.64 -10.67 -24.51
CA VAL A 25 13.07 -10.34 -23.14
C VAL A 25 11.88 -9.94 -22.28
N SER A 26 11.01 -9.06 -22.80
CA SER A 26 9.79 -8.63 -22.09
C SER A 26 8.87 -9.81 -21.76
N LYS A 27 8.67 -10.75 -22.68
CA LYS A 27 7.85 -11.95 -22.45
C LYS A 27 8.44 -12.83 -21.36
N VAL A 28 9.76 -13.10 -21.39
CA VAL A 28 10.45 -13.90 -20.36
C VAL A 28 10.33 -13.26 -18.98
N ILE A 29 10.63 -11.96 -18.88
CA ILE A 29 10.57 -11.20 -17.62
C ILE A 29 9.15 -11.18 -17.04
N ASN A 30 8.12 -11.18 -17.90
CA ASN A 30 6.71 -11.20 -17.47
C ASN A 30 6.13 -12.61 -17.31
N GLY A 31 6.95 -13.66 -17.34
CA GLY A 31 6.52 -15.04 -17.16
C GLY A 31 5.64 -15.58 -18.29
N GLN A 32 5.61 -14.93 -19.45
CA GLN A 32 4.86 -15.39 -20.60
C GLN A 32 5.60 -16.55 -21.30
N SER A 33 4.85 -17.42 -21.96
CA SER A 33 5.41 -18.56 -22.68
C SER A 33 6.29 -18.13 -23.85
N VAL A 34 7.51 -18.64 -23.86
CA VAL A 34 8.49 -18.50 -24.96
C VAL A 34 9.21 -19.83 -25.11
N GLY A 35 9.85 -20.06 -26.27
CA GLY A 35 10.66 -21.26 -26.46
C GLY A 35 11.79 -21.35 -25.42
N GLU A 36 12.00 -22.58 -24.89
CA GLU A 36 12.98 -22.87 -23.81
C GLU A 36 14.36 -22.30 -24.08
N SER A 37 14.85 -22.43 -25.31
CA SER A 37 16.16 -21.89 -25.75
C SER A 37 16.28 -20.37 -25.56
N TYR A 38 15.20 -19.65 -25.87
CA TYR A 38 15.18 -18.18 -25.68
C TYR A 38 15.10 -17.80 -24.22
N ARG A 39 14.33 -18.54 -23.41
CA ARG A 39 14.23 -18.34 -21.96
C ARG A 39 15.59 -18.46 -21.30
N LEU A 40 16.31 -19.54 -21.53
CA LEU A 40 17.64 -19.77 -20.96
C LEU A 40 18.66 -18.68 -21.34
N LYS A 41 18.66 -18.21 -22.60
CA LYS A 41 19.52 -17.13 -23.04
C LYS A 41 19.25 -15.82 -22.31
N VAL A 42 17.97 -15.47 -22.14
CA VAL A 42 17.56 -14.26 -21.43
C VAL A 42 17.90 -14.34 -19.94
N GLU A 43 17.61 -15.47 -19.27
CA GLU A 43 17.96 -15.68 -17.87
C GLU A 43 19.46 -15.58 -17.60
N ALA A 44 20.28 -16.16 -18.49
CA ALA A 44 21.74 -16.04 -18.43
C ALA A 44 22.21 -14.58 -18.57
N ALA A 45 21.63 -13.82 -19.52
CA ALA A 45 21.96 -12.41 -19.74
C ALA A 45 21.53 -11.54 -18.55
N VAL A 46 20.34 -11.77 -17.98
CA VAL A 46 19.83 -11.10 -16.77
C VAL A 46 20.81 -11.29 -15.62
N LYS A 47 21.26 -12.53 -15.38
CA LYS A 47 22.23 -12.86 -14.33
C LYS A 47 23.59 -12.21 -14.57
N LYS A 48 24.11 -12.28 -15.82
CA LYS A 48 25.42 -11.72 -16.19
C LYS A 48 25.46 -10.20 -16.01
N LEU A 49 24.39 -9.49 -16.41
CA LEU A 49 24.29 -8.04 -16.34
C LEU A 49 23.81 -7.54 -14.97
N ASN A 50 23.49 -8.45 -14.03
CA ASN A 50 22.81 -8.13 -12.77
C ASN A 50 21.60 -7.21 -13.01
N TYR A 51 20.83 -7.51 -14.08
CA TYR A 51 19.68 -6.71 -14.45
C TYR A 51 18.58 -6.85 -13.42
N GLN A 52 18.09 -5.72 -12.94
CA GLN A 52 16.91 -5.65 -12.09
C GLN A 52 15.76 -5.02 -12.86
N VAL A 53 14.60 -5.64 -12.75
CA VAL A 53 13.38 -5.10 -13.39
C VAL A 53 13.08 -3.73 -12.82
N ASN A 54 13.12 -2.71 -13.66
CA ASN A 54 12.71 -1.38 -13.26
C ASN A 54 11.19 -1.32 -13.17
N ASN A 55 10.67 -1.51 -11.95
CA ASN A 55 9.23 -1.48 -11.68
C ASN A 55 8.60 -0.13 -12.06
N ASN A 56 9.33 0.97 -11.97
CA ASN A 56 8.85 2.29 -12.38
C ASN A 56 8.63 2.39 -13.90
N ALA A 57 9.52 1.77 -14.70
CA ALA A 57 9.33 1.70 -16.15
C ALA A 57 8.21 0.73 -16.55
N ARG A 58 7.95 -0.29 -15.73
CA ARG A 58 6.85 -1.24 -15.91
C ARG A 58 5.50 -0.58 -15.57
N SER A 59 5.43 0.15 -14.47
CA SER A 59 4.20 0.86 -14.04
C SER A 59 3.75 1.91 -15.04
N LEU A 60 4.68 2.56 -15.76
CA LEU A 60 4.36 3.47 -16.88
C LEU A 60 3.64 2.79 -18.06
N LYS A 61 3.81 1.45 -18.22
CA LYS A 61 3.15 0.68 -19.28
C LYS A 61 1.82 0.05 -18.83
N THR A 62 1.69 -0.29 -17.57
CA THR A 62 0.55 -1.04 -17.03
C THR A 62 -0.42 -0.15 -16.26
N ASP A 63 -0.03 1.09 -15.98
CA ASP A 63 -0.71 2.07 -15.12
C ASP A 63 -0.97 1.55 -13.68
N HIS A 64 -0.26 0.47 -13.29
CA HIS A 64 -0.32 -0.14 -11.95
C HIS A 64 1.06 -0.32 -11.37
N THR A 65 1.22 0.06 -10.11
CA THR A 65 2.47 -0.11 -9.34
C THR A 65 2.45 -1.36 -8.45
N ASN A 66 1.27 -1.98 -8.28
CA ASN A 66 0.98 -3.01 -7.28
C ASN A 66 1.39 -2.55 -5.87
N THR A 67 1.11 -1.28 -5.57
CA THR A 67 1.43 -0.68 -4.28
C THR A 67 0.19 -0.04 -3.69
N ILE A 68 -0.14 -0.39 -2.46
CA ILE A 68 -1.21 0.25 -1.66
C ILE A 68 -0.54 0.97 -0.50
N ALA A 69 -0.87 2.23 -0.31
CA ALA A 69 -0.45 2.97 0.87
C ALA A 69 -1.36 2.64 2.06
N PHE A 70 -0.78 2.39 3.21
CA PHE A 70 -1.49 2.32 4.48
C PHE A 70 -1.04 3.47 5.37
N ILE A 71 -1.96 4.40 5.60
CA ILE A 71 -1.75 5.59 6.42
C ILE A 71 -2.34 5.31 7.80
N VAL A 72 -1.51 5.39 8.84
CA VAL A 72 -1.86 5.06 10.22
C VAL A 72 -1.11 5.99 11.18
N PRO A 73 -1.64 6.31 12.37
CA PRO A 73 -0.92 7.18 13.30
C PRO A 73 0.47 6.64 13.66
N ASN A 74 0.55 5.40 14.10
CA ASN A 74 1.78 4.67 14.42
C ASN A 74 1.47 3.17 14.59
N THR A 75 2.46 2.38 15.00
CA THR A 75 2.27 0.95 15.30
C THR A 75 2.69 0.58 16.73
N ILE A 76 2.65 1.57 17.64
CA ILE A 76 3.06 1.38 19.04
C ILE A 76 2.01 0.55 19.80
N THR A 77 0.73 0.75 19.49
CA THR A 77 -0.33 0.00 20.17
C THR A 77 -0.54 -1.38 19.52
N PRO A 78 -0.89 -2.41 20.31
CA PRO A 78 -1.19 -3.74 19.77
C PRO A 78 -2.25 -3.74 18.67
N TYR A 79 -3.28 -2.89 18.78
CA TYR A 79 -4.33 -2.75 17.78
C TYR A 79 -3.77 -2.33 16.42
N PHE A 80 -2.99 -1.25 16.37
CA PHE A 80 -2.42 -0.76 15.11
C PHE A 80 -1.39 -1.73 14.54
N ALA A 81 -0.59 -2.38 15.40
CA ALA A 81 0.37 -3.38 14.98
C ALA A 81 -0.30 -4.59 14.31
N LEU A 82 -1.34 -5.15 14.94
CA LEU A 82 -2.11 -6.28 14.41
C LEU A 82 -2.85 -5.90 13.12
N LEU A 83 -3.47 -4.73 13.08
CA LEU A 83 -4.15 -4.23 11.89
C LEU A 83 -3.17 -4.11 10.71
N THR A 84 -2.02 -3.49 10.94
CA THR A 84 -0.94 -3.37 9.93
C THR A 84 -0.50 -4.73 9.43
N HIS A 85 -0.26 -5.68 10.34
CA HIS A 85 0.12 -7.05 9.99
C HIS A 85 -0.93 -7.72 9.09
N HIS A 86 -2.21 -7.70 9.49
CA HIS A 86 -3.25 -8.37 8.73
C HIS A 86 -3.52 -7.72 7.37
N ILE A 87 -3.45 -6.39 7.28
CA ILE A 87 -3.55 -5.67 6.00
C ILE A 87 -2.38 -6.09 5.09
N ASN A 88 -1.15 -6.09 5.60
CA ASN A 88 0.01 -6.50 4.82
C ASN A 88 -0.14 -7.92 4.27
N MET A 89 -0.53 -8.87 5.12
CA MET A 89 -0.76 -10.26 4.70
C MET A 89 -1.87 -10.39 3.64
N ALA A 90 -2.91 -9.57 3.73
CA ALA A 90 -4.00 -9.57 2.74
C ALA A 90 -3.55 -9.00 1.40
N LEU A 91 -2.70 -7.97 1.40
CA LEU A 91 -2.11 -7.36 0.21
C LEU A 91 -1.12 -8.30 -0.47
N GLU A 92 -0.22 -8.93 0.29
CA GLU A 92 0.76 -9.89 -0.24
C GLU A 92 0.10 -11.06 -0.97
N ARG A 93 -0.98 -11.62 -0.43
CA ARG A 93 -1.76 -12.69 -1.09
C ARG A 93 -2.30 -12.27 -2.47
N ARG A 94 -2.41 -10.97 -2.72
CA ARG A 94 -2.87 -10.38 -3.98
C ARG A 94 -1.75 -9.77 -4.80
N ASN A 95 -0.48 -10.05 -4.43
CA ASN A 95 0.73 -9.50 -5.05
C ASN A 95 0.83 -7.96 -4.99
N TYR A 96 0.21 -7.34 -3.98
CA TYR A 96 0.42 -5.93 -3.66
C TYR A 96 1.50 -5.76 -2.59
N LYS A 97 2.23 -4.66 -2.68
CA LYS A 97 3.16 -4.18 -1.66
C LYS A 97 2.47 -3.14 -0.80
N MET A 98 2.79 -3.11 0.48
CA MET A 98 2.32 -2.05 1.37
C MET A 98 3.37 -0.95 1.51
N LEU A 99 2.97 0.30 1.28
CA LEU A 99 3.71 1.49 1.66
C LEU A 99 3.13 2.01 2.97
N LEU A 100 3.86 1.82 4.07
CA LEU A 100 3.40 2.19 5.39
C LEU A 100 3.81 3.63 5.71
N CYS A 101 2.84 4.49 6.07
CA CYS A 101 3.01 5.90 6.38
C CYS A 101 2.54 6.21 7.80
N PHE A 102 3.44 6.71 8.65
CA PHE A 102 3.13 7.08 10.03
C PHE A 102 2.89 8.57 10.16
N THR A 103 1.65 8.96 10.52
CA THR A 103 1.27 10.37 10.64
C THR A 103 1.63 10.97 12.00
N GLU A 104 1.79 10.16 13.05
CA GLU A 104 1.98 10.60 14.44
C GLU A 104 0.90 11.61 14.87
N TYR A 105 -0.35 11.39 14.42
CA TYR A 105 -1.50 12.28 14.66
C TYR A 105 -1.33 13.72 14.11
N ASN A 106 -0.33 13.94 13.25
CA ASN A 106 -0.07 15.23 12.61
C ASN A 106 -0.87 15.34 11.30
N ARG A 107 -1.75 16.35 11.21
CA ARG A 107 -2.67 16.56 10.08
C ARG A 107 -1.94 16.98 8.80
N GLU A 108 -0.95 17.83 8.92
CA GLU A 108 -0.15 18.30 7.77
C GLU A 108 0.64 17.14 7.18
N ARG A 109 1.31 16.37 8.03
CA ARG A 109 2.07 15.18 7.62
C ARG A 109 1.17 14.13 6.94
N GLU A 110 -0.07 14.00 7.39
CA GLU A 110 -1.05 13.10 6.76
C GLU A 110 -1.37 13.55 5.34
N GLN A 111 -1.60 14.84 5.13
CA GLN A 111 -1.85 15.41 3.81
C GLN A 111 -0.64 15.28 2.90
N ASP A 112 0.57 15.53 3.43
CA ASP A 112 1.83 15.34 2.69
C ASP A 112 2.01 13.89 2.21
N PHE A 113 1.68 12.91 3.04
CA PHE A 113 1.71 11.51 2.64
C PHE A 113 0.73 11.19 1.51
N ILE A 114 -0.49 11.73 1.55
CA ILE A 114 -1.45 11.55 0.46
C ILE A 114 -0.89 12.12 -0.84
N GLN A 115 -0.31 13.31 -0.82
CA GLN A 115 0.31 13.91 -2.00
C GLN A 115 1.50 13.08 -2.52
N MET A 116 2.37 12.62 -1.60
CA MET A 116 3.49 11.75 -1.95
C MET A 116 3.02 10.44 -2.60
N VAL A 117 1.99 9.82 -2.05
CA VAL A 117 1.41 8.55 -2.54
C VAL A 117 0.85 8.73 -3.95
N ARG A 118 0.14 9.85 -4.22
CA ARG A 118 -0.36 10.20 -5.55
C ARG A 118 0.78 10.40 -6.56
N GLN A 119 1.83 11.18 -6.17
CA GLN A 119 3.00 11.42 -7.01
C GLN A 119 3.74 10.12 -7.37
N ASN A 120 3.78 9.16 -6.44
CA ASN A 120 4.39 7.85 -6.64
C ASN A 120 3.44 6.85 -7.34
N ARG A 121 2.24 7.28 -7.75
CA ARG A 121 1.24 6.47 -8.46
C ARG A 121 0.90 5.17 -7.76
N ALA A 122 0.72 5.21 -6.44
CA ALA A 122 0.18 4.05 -5.75
C ALA A 122 -1.24 3.75 -6.27
N ASP A 123 -1.63 2.47 -6.23
CA ASP A 123 -2.90 2.00 -6.81
C ASP A 123 -4.09 2.26 -5.89
N GLY A 124 -3.84 2.66 -4.64
CA GLY A 124 -4.88 3.00 -3.67
C GLY A 124 -4.33 3.33 -2.29
N ILE A 125 -5.20 3.86 -1.45
CA ILE A 125 -4.91 4.27 -0.07
C ILE A 125 -5.90 3.59 0.88
N ILE A 126 -5.38 3.00 1.94
CA ILE A 126 -6.13 2.61 3.13
C ILE A 126 -5.70 3.57 4.24
N ALA A 127 -6.64 4.24 4.91
CA ALA A 127 -6.32 5.21 5.96
C ALA A 127 -7.07 4.94 7.26
N LEU A 128 -6.33 4.88 8.36
CA LEU A 128 -6.86 5.02 9.69
C LEU A 128 -6.50 6.41 10.19
N THR A 129 -7.43 7.33 10.08
CA THR A 129 -7.20 8.75 10.34
C THR A 129 -8.11 9.29 11.43
N TYR A 130 -7.62 10.28 12.16
CA TYR A 130 -8.38 11.06 13.13
C TYR A 130 -8.58 12.52 12.69
N ASN A 131 -8.16 12.86 11.47
CA ASN A 131 -8.31 14.18 10.91
C ASN A 131 -9.71 14.37 10.29
N PRO A 132 -10.61 15.16 10.88
CA PRO A 132 -11.95 15.39 10.34
C PRO A 132 -11.97 16.25 9.07
N HIS A 133 -10.87 16.93 8.76
CA HIS A 133 -10.72 17.83 7.62
C HIS A 133 -9.75 17.26 6.56
N LEU A 134 -9.57 15.93 6.54
CA LEU A 134 -8.73 15.29 5.55
C LEU A 134 -9.29 15.51 4.15
N GLU A 135 -8.48 16.06 3.27
CA GLU A 135 -8.81 16.18 1.84
C GLU A 135 -8.57 14.84 1.15
N ILE A 136 -9.66 14.16 0.82
CA ILE A 136 -9.62 12.86 0.16
C ILE A 136 -9.57 13.08 -1.35
N PRO A 137 -8.56 12.57 -2.05
CA PRO A 137 -8.43 12.73 -3.50
C PRO A 137 -9.47 11.87 -4.24
N ASP A 138 -10.00 12.40 -5.34
CA ASP A 138 -10.98 11.71 -6.20
C ASP A 138 -10.30 10.82 -7.26
N ASP A 139 -9.00 11.02 -7.49
CA ASP A 139 -8.23 10.38 -8.56
C ASP A 139 -7.51 9.09 -8.14
N ILE A 140 -7.65 8.66 -6.89
CA ILE A 140 -7.08 7.43 -6.37
C ILE A 140 -8.08 6.70 -5.46
N PRO A 141 -8.24 5.38 -5.58
CA PRO A 141 -9.08 4.61 -4.67
C PRO A 141 -8.70 4.83 -3.20
N PHE A 142 -9.68 5.22 -2.38
CA PHE A 142 -9.47 5.55 -0.98
C PHE A 142 -10.46 4.79 -0.09
N VAL A 143 -9.97 4.13 0.95
CA VAL A 143 -10.80 3.41 1.93
C VAL A 143 -10.39 3.84 3.33
N THR A 144 -11.37 4.14 4.18
CA THR A 144 -11.13 4.47 5.59
C THR A 144 -11.38 3.28 6.52
N ILE A 145 -10.72 3.30 7.67
CA ILE A 145 -10.96 2.35 8.77
C ILE A 145 -11.50 3.12 9.96
N ASP A 146 -12.61 2.62 10.53
CA ASP A 146 -13.30 3.11 11.73
C ASP A 146 -13.84 4.55 11.65
N ARG A 147 -13.60 5.28 10.55
CA ARG A 147 -14.05 6.66 10.41
C ARG A 147 -14.83 6.87 9.12
N PHE A 148 -16.08 7.22 9.28
CA PHE A 148 -16.94 7.61 8.17
C PHE A 148 -16.68 9.09 7.80
N PHE A 149 -16.42 9.37 6.54
CA PHE A 149 -16.26 10.72 6.00
C PHE A 149 -17.46 11.17 5.18
N SER A 150 -17.84 10.35 4.20
CA SER A 150 -18.98 10.61 3.32
C SER A 150 -19.48 9.30 2.71
N VAL A 151 -20.63 9.37 2.06
CA VAL A 151 -21.22 8.21 1.35
C VAL A 151 -20.33 7.75 0.19
N SER A 152 -19.54 8.65 -0.41
CA SER A 152 -18.66 8.35 -1.54
C SER A 152 -17.35 7.66 -1.13
N VAL A 153 -16.98 7.70 0.15
CA VAL A 153 -15.74 7.10 0.66
C VAL A 153 -16.07 5.82 1.40
N PRO A 154 -15.68 4.65 0.87
CA PRO A 154 -15.86 3.37 1.56
C PRO A 154 -15.20 3.38 2.95
N CYS A 155 -15.93 2.88 3.94
CA CYS A 155 -15.44 2.75 5.30
C CYS A 155 -15.58 1.31 5.78
N VAL A 156 -14.53 0.75 6.33
CA VAL A 156 -14.53 -0.54 7.04
C VAL A 156 -14.51 -0.25 8.54
N ALA A 157 -15.57 -0.61 9.23
CA ALA A 157 -15.69 -0.35 10.66
C ALA A 157 -16.32 -1.53 11.40
N SER A 158 -16.07 -1.61 12.71
CA SER A 158 -16.79 -2.49 13.60
C SER A 158 -18.24 -1.96 13.82
N ASP A 159 -19.15 -2.85 14.19
CA ASP A 159 -20.48 -2.42 14.66
C ASP A 159 -20.37 -1.78 16.05
N ASN A 160 -19.97 -0.51 16.06
CA ASN A 160 -19.75 0.27 17.28
C ASN A 160 -21.05 0.50 18.06
N PHE A 161 -22.20 0.52 17.37
CA PHE A 161 -23.48 0.64 18.02
C PHE A 161 -23.82 -0.64 18.81
N ALA A 162 -23.68 -1.81 18.18
CA ALA A 162 -23.88 -3.09 18.87
C ALA A 162 -22.89 -3.25 20.03
N GLY A 163 -21.62 -2.89 19.83
CA GLY A 163 -20.61 -2.91 20.88
C GLY A 163 -20.97 -2.02 22.09
N GLY A 164 -21.35 -0.78 21.83
CA GLY A 164 -21.79 0.17 22.86
C GLY A 164 -23.03 -0.33 23.61
N ARG A 165 -24.01 -0.89 22.89
CA ARG A 165 -25.19 -1.49 23.49
C ARG A 165 -24.83 -2.67 24.39
N MET A 166 -23.93 -3.55 23.95
CA MET A 166 -23.48 -4.69 24.77
C MET A 166 -22.82 -4.23 26.06
N ALA A 167 -21.95 -3.23 26.01
CA ALA A 167 -21.29 -2.66 27.19
C ALA A 167 -22.31 -2.05 28.16
N ALA A 168 -23.25 -1.25 27.68
CA ALA A 168 -24.31 -0.67 28.52
C ALA A 168 -25.20 -1.74 29.18
N CYS A 169 -25.60 -2.77 28.43
CA CYS A 169 -26.36 -3.89 28.95
C CYS A 169 -25.60 -4.65 30.05
N GLU A 170 -24.32 -4.86 29.89
CA GLU A 170 -23.51 -5.55 30.89
C GLU A 170 -23.37 -4.75 32.17
N LEU A 171 -23.17 -3.42 32.07
CA LEU A 171 -23.20 -2.54 33.26
C LEU A 171 -24.52 -2.57 33.98
N ALA A 172 -25.64 -2.52 33.25
CA ALA A 172 -26.96 -2.62 33.84
C ALA A 172 -27.18 -3.96 34.56
N LYS A 173 -26.76 -5.09 33.97
CA LYS A 173 -26.83 -6.42 34.64
C LYS A 173 -26.02 -6.46 35.94
N ARG A 174 -24.93 -5.74 36.01
CA ARG A 174 -24.10 -5.61 37.23
C ARG A 174 -24.66 -4.64 38.27
N GLY A 175 -25.86 -4.10 38.03
CA GLY A 175 -26.57 -3.23 38.98
C GLY A 175 -26.12 -1.76 38.95
N CYS A 176 -25.38 -1.33 37.92
CA CYS A 176 -24.98 0.07 37.76
C CYS A 176 -26.24 0.93 37.53
N LYS A 177 -26.51 1.91 38.43
CA LYS A 177 -27.64 2.86 38.33
C LYS A 177 -27.28 4.13 37.56
N ARG A 178 -25.99 4.43 37.41
CA ARG A 178 -25.47 5.58 36.68
C ARG A 178 -24.30 5.11 35.80
N VAL A 179 -24.31 5.52 34.55
CA VAL A 179 -23.26 5.19 33.57
C VAL A 179 -22.85 6.48 32.89
N ASP A 180 -21.56 6.75 32.91
CA ASP A 180 -20.98 7.90 32.24
C ASP A 180 -20.19 7.43 30.99
N PHE A 181 -20.33 8.17 29.91
CA PHE A 181 -19.57 7.93 28.69
C PHE A 181 -18.49 8.99 28.54
N MET A 182 -17.24 8.57 28.52
CA MET A 182 -16.09 9.45 28.28
C MET A 182 -15.53 9.23 26.88
N ARG A 183 -15.38 10.29 26.13
CA ARG A 183 -14.67 10.28 24.85
C ARG A 183 -13.55 11.29 24.87
N ILE A 184 -12.48 11.00 24.15
CA ILE A 184 -11.46 12.00 23.85
C ILE A 184 -12.07 12.93 22.80
N GLY A 185 -12.14 14.23 23.11
CA GLY A 185 -12.57 15.24 22.16
C GLY A 185 -11.61 15.31 20.98
N SER A 186 -12.10 15.67 19.79
CA SER A 186 -11.23 16.08 18.70
C SER A 186 -10.45 17.32 19.16
N LEU A 187 -9.14 17.19 19.29
CA LEU A 187 -8.22 18.32 19.42
C LEU A 187 -8.30 19.21 18.18
#